data_5c0be6dffaec4b26e2a5104f483f33a8
#
_entry.id   5c0be6dffaec4b26e2a5104f483f33a8
#
_cell.length_a   1.000
_cell.length_b   1.000
_cell.length_c   1.000
_cell.angle_alpha   90.00
_cell.angle_beta   90.00
_cell.angle_gamma   90.00
#
_symmetry.space_group_name_H-M   'P 1'
#
loop_
_entity.id
_entity.type
_entity.pdbx_description
1 polymer ?
#
loop_
_entity_poly.entity_id
_entity_poly.type
_entity_poly.pdbx_seq_one_letter_code
_entity_poly.pdbx_strand_id
1 'polypeptide(L)'
;NYLKENNLIKNDKNYQKDITYDKNFFDSIDNEEKAYWLGFIMADGYTKLDKNNNPAQMSIEIGKKDIEILNAFKKSIKSNHIIRERSRTTVTGKISEICSITISSQHLTSKLISYGVIPNKTYIGFINEEIFNNNEELIFHYLRGYSDGDGTINKNKGNYVFKLVIKSKSILNTIVNWIKKYCNIDPKITIWEGAYRLSVQNKKDYFIFLEKLYKNANIYLDRKYQNYLSHINCAVPEEKP
;
A
#
# COMPACT_ATOMS: atom_id res chain seq x y z
N ASN A 1 11.43 -2.22 41.70
CA ASN A 1 10.59 -1.47 40.73
C ASN A 1 11.25 -0.17 40.24
N TYR A 2 12.55 -0.30 39.96
CA TYR A 2 13.47 0.79 39.56
C TYR A 2 12.94 1.63 38.35
N LEU A 3 12.20 1.01 37.42
CA LEU A 3 11.66 1.69 36.23
C LEU A 3 10.45 2.59 36.54
N LYS A 4 9.71 2.32 37.62
CA LYS A 4 8.57 3.18 38.07
C LYS A 4 9.04 4.39 38.88
N GLU A 5 10.12 4.24 39.65
CA GLU A 5 10.67 5.30 40.51
C GLU A 5 11.38 6.40 39.73
N ASN A 6 11.83 6.12 38.49
CA ASN A 6 12.56 7.07 37.66
C ASN A 6 11.71 7.68 36.49
N ASN A 7 10.39 7.61 36.54
CA ASN A 7 9.49 8.15 35.50
C ASN A 7 9.81 7.66 34.06
N LEU A 8 10.53 6.55 33.92
CA LEU A 8 10.94 5.98 32.63
C LEU A 8 9.82 5.19 31.93
N ILE A 9 8.75 4.87 32.67
CA ILE A 9 7.50 4.34 32.11
C ILE A 9 6.47 5.47 32.19
N LYS A 10 6.33 6.26 31.13
CA LYS A 10 5.18 7.16 30.96
C LYS A 10 3.91 6.30 30.96
N ASN A 11 2.96 6.65 31.84
CA ASN A 11 1.68 5.98 31.91
C ASN A 11 1.00 6.01 30.52
N ASP A 12 0.90 4.86 29.85
CA ASP A 12 0.19 4.69 28.57
C ASP A 12 -1.26 5.24 28.57
N LYS A 13 -1.86 5.38 29.74
CA LYS A 13 -3.23 5.92 29.91
C LYS A 13 -3.36 7.42 29.62
N ASN A 14 -2.31 8.23 29.81
CA ASN A 14 -2.34 9.66 29.46
C ASN A 14 -2.06 9.89 27.98
N TYR A 15 -1.33 9.01 27.33
CA TYR A 15 -1.01 9.10 25.91
C TYR A 15 -2.25 8.98 25.01
N GLN A 16 -3.25 8.17 25.41
CA GLN A 16 -4.48 7.98 24.62
C GLN A 16 -5.45 9.18 24.65
N LYS A 17 -5.33 10.08 25.62
CA LYS A 17 -6.25 11.24 25.73
C LYS A 17 -5.99 12.33 24.68
N ASP A 18 -4.77 12.41 24.14
CA ASP A 18 -4.37 13.51 23.25
C ASP A 18 -4.16 13.04 21.79
N ILE A 19 -4.58 11.81 21.44
CA ILE A 19 -4.44 11.31 20.08
C ILE A 19 -5.51 11.95 19.19
N THR A 20 -5.04 12.60 18.14
CA THR A 20 -5.88 13.21 17.10
C THR A 20 -5.64 12.56 15.75
N TYR A 21 -6.65 12.45 14.94
CA TYR A 21 -6.61 12.02 13.54
C TYR A 21 -7.97 12.30 12.88
N ASP A 22 -7.97 12.36 11.56
CA ASP A 22 -9.22 12.45 10.79
C ASP A 22 -9.90 11.08 10.74
N LYS A 23 -10.88 10.85 11.61
CA LYS A 23 -11.66 9.61 11.69
C LYS A 23 -12.51 9.35 10.45
N ASN A 24 -12.84 10.40 9.69
CA ASN A 24 -13.69 10.35 8.51
C ASN A 24 -12.90 10.27 7.21
N PHE A 25 -11.56 10.15 7.28
CA PHE A 25 -10.69 10.17 6.11
C PHE A 25 -11.13 9.20 5.01
N PHE A 26 -11.60 8.02 5.38
CA PHE A 26 -12.07 7.00 4.44
C PHE A 26 -13.59 6.94 4.28
N ASP A 27 -14.35 8.00 4.62
CA ASP A 27 -15.80 8.01 4.40
C ASP A 27 -16.19 8.03 2.93
N SER A 28 -15.33 8.59 2.08
CA SER A 28 -15.40 8.56 0.62
C SER A 28 -14.00 8.37 0.03
N ILE A 29 -13.92 7.83 -1.18
CA ILE A 29 -12.67 7.73 -1.95
C ILE A 29 -12.80 8.67 -3.15
N ASP A 30 -12.55 9.96 -2.92
CA ASP A 30 -12.85 11.05 -3.85
C ASP A 30 -11.63 11.84 -4.33
N ASN A 31 -10.44 11.49 -3.86
CA ASN A 31 -9.18 12.14 -4.24
C ASN A 31 -7.99 11.17 -4.22
N GLU A 32 -6.84 11.67 -4.72
CA GLU A 32 -5.60 10.90 -4.79
C GLU A 32 -5.19 10.29 -3.45
N GLU A 33 -5.15 11.11 -2.37
CA GLU A 33 -4.66 10.66 -1.07
C GLU A 33 -5.45 9.47 -0.56
N LYS A 34 -6.78 9.56 -0.58
CA LYS A 34 -7.66 8.51 -0.09
C LYS A 34 -7.57 7.23 -0.93
N ALA A 35 -7.53 7.37 -2.26
CA ALA A 35 -7.39 6.24 -3.17
C ALA A 35 -6.01 5.56 -2.99
N TYR A 36 -4.93 6.33 -2.96
CA TYR A 36 -3.58 5.82 -2.74
C TYR A 36 -3.45 5.07 -1.41
N TRP A 37 -3.88 5.69 -0.31
CA TRP A 37 -3.76 5.06 1.01
C TRP A 37 -4.64 3.82 1.14
N LEU A 38 -5.82 3.79 0.53
CA LEU A 38 -6.63 2.57 0.49
C LEU A 38 -5.87 1.44 -0.23
N GLY A 39 -5.24 1.71 -1.37
CA GLY A 39 -4.42 0.75 -2.10
C GLY A 39 -3.21 0.29 -1.29
N PHE A 40 -2.50 1.21 -0.64
CA PHE A 40 -1.35 0.88 0.20
C PHE A 40 -1.74 0.02 1.41
N ILE A 41 -2.86 0.35 2.08
CA ILE A 41 -3.40 -0.46 3.19
C ILE A 41 -3.88 -1.83 2.68
N MET A 42 -4.42 -1.91 1.47
CA MET A 42 -4.78 -3.20 0.87
C MET A 42 -3.55 -4.09 0.66
N ALA A 43 -2.37 -3.55 0.38
CA ALA A 43 -1.11 -4.29 0.31
C ALA A 43 -0.57 -4.58 1.72
N ASP A 44 -0.02 -3.60 2.39
CA ASP A 44 0.79 -3.71 3.61
C ASP A 44 0.01 -3.49 4.92
N GLY A 45 -1.26 -3.09 4.85
CA GLY A 45 -2.09 -2.90 6.03
C GLY A 45 -2.84 -4.16 6.47
N TYR A 46 -3.43 -4.11 7.65
CA TYR A 46 -4.38 -5.12 8.11
C TYR A 46 -5.40 -4.50 9.07
N THR A 47 -6.56 -5.15 9.16
CA THR A 47 -7.63 -4.80 10.09
C THR A 47 -7.80 -5.90 11.12
N LYS A 48 -8.22 -5.53 12.32
CA LYS A 48 -8.57 -6.48 13.39
C LYS A 48 -9.97 -6.20 13.90
N LEU A 49 -10.63 -7.28 14.30
CA LEU A 49 -11.88 -7.25 15.05
C LEU A 49 -11.59 -7.38 16.55
N ASP A 50 -12.50 -6.90 17.38
CA ASP A 50 -12.48 -7.14 18.81
C ASP A 50 -12.99 -8.55 19.15
N LYS A 51 -13.06 -8.89 20.44
CA LYS A 51 -13.56 -10.18 20.93
C LYS A 51 -15.03 -10.45 20.59
N ASN A 52 -15.79 -9.42 20.24
CA ASN A 52 -17.21 -9.49 19.86
C ASN A 52 -17.39 -9.43 18.33
N ASN A 53 -16.31 -9.59 17.56
CA ASN A 53 -16.28 -9.46 16.09
C ASN A 53 -16.63 -8.07 15.55
N ASN A 54 -16.52 -7.00 16.35
CA ASN A 54 -16.67 -5.64 15.84
C ASN A 54 -15.35 -5.12 15.27
N PRO A 55 -15.39 -4.28 14.21
CA PRO A 55 -14.21 -3.55 13.74
C PRO A 55 -13.52 -2.80 14.90
N ALA A 56 -12.23 -2.97 15.08
CA ALA A 56 -11.52 -2.42 16.22
C ALA A 56 -10.34 -1.53 15.85
N GLN A 57 -9.46 -2.01 15.01
CA GLN A 57 -8.25 -1.28 14.65
C GLN A 57 -7.76 -1.61 13.25
N MET A 58 -7.02 -0.66 12.67
CA MET A 58 -6.20 -0.87 11.49
C MET A 58 -4.73 -0.66 11.83
N SER A 59 -3.86 -1.32 11.09
CA SER A 59 -2.41 -1.12 11.21
C SER A 59 -1.74 -1.20 9.84
N ILE A 60 -0.64 -0.46 9.70
CA ILE A 60 0.31 -0.60 8.58
C ILE A 60 1.65 -1.00 9.22
N GLU A 61 2.29 -2.05 8.69
CA GLU A 61 3.61 -2.50 9.11
C GLU A 61 4.51 -2.68 7.90
N ILE A 62 5.66 -2.01 7.88
CA ILE A 62 6.60 -1.98 6.75
C ILE A 62 8.05 -2.07 7.24
N GLY A 63 8.98 -2.28 6.31
CA GLY A 63 10.41 -2.16 6.62
C GLY A 63 10.79 -0.73 7.01
N LYS A 64 11.61 -0.57 8.05
CA LYS A 64 12.04 0.74 8.59
C LYS A 64 12.67 1.67 7.54
N LYS A 65 13.31 1.10 6.51
CA LYS A 65 13.87 1.88 5.39
C LYS A 65 12.85 2.75 4.66
N ASP A 66 11.58 2.40 4.73
CA ASP A 66 10.47 3.09 4.07
C ASP A 66 9.64 3.92 5.09
N ILE A 67 10.19 4.27 6.27
CA ILE A 67 9.46 4.95 7.37
C ILE A 67 8.80 6.27 6.92
N GLU A 68 9.37 6.96 5.95
CA GLU A 68 8.84 8.22 5.45
C GLU A 68 7.43 8.08 4.84
N ILE A 69 7.09 6.89 4.32
CA ILE A 69 5.73 6.65 3.83
C ILE A 69 4.70 6.62 4.99
N LEU A 70 5.09 6.14 6.19
CA LEU A 70 4.22 6.23 7.37
C LEU A 70 4.09 7.66 7.88
N ASN A 71 5.14 8.48 7.76
CA ASN A 71 5.07 9.91 8.06
C ASN A 71 4.12 10.63 7.09
N ALA A 72 4.17 10.30 5.79
CA ALA A 72 3.24 10.81 4.80
C ALA A 72 1.80 10.38 5.11
N PHE A 73 1.55 9.12 5.48
CA PHE A 73 0.24 8.64 5.91
C PHE A 73 -0.29 9.44 7.11
N LYS A 74 0.53 9.62 8.16
CA LYS A 74 0.17 10.44 9.32
C LYS A 74 -0.24 11.86 8.93
N LYS A 75 0.50 12.48 8.00
CA LYS A 75 0.19 13.82 7.50
C LYS A 75 -1.17 13.84 6.79
N SER A 76 -1.44 12.88 5.90
CA SER A 76 -2.71 12.79 5.15
C SER A 76 -3.92 12.66 6.07
N ILE A 77 -3.84 11.80 7.08
CA ILE A 77 -4.94 11.61 8.05
C ILE A 77 -4.87 12.58 9.25
N LYS A 78 -4.00 13.59 9.20
CA LYS A 78 -3.80 14.59 10.28
C LYS A 78 -3.58 13.94 11.66
N SER A 79 -2.77 12.88 11.70
CA SER A 79 -2.59 12.05 12.89
C SER A 79 -1.32 12.42 13.66
N ASN A 80 -1.43 12.40 15.00
CA ASN A 80 -0.30 12.47 15.91
C ASN A 80 0.10 11.10 16.50
N HIS A 81 -0.44 9.96 15.99
CA HIS A 81 -0.03 8.63 16.43
C HIS A 81 1.48 8.43 16.34
N ILE A 82 2.05 7.72 17.30
CA ILE A 82 3.47 7.34 17.27
C ILE A 82 3.68 6.21 16.27
N ILE A 83 4.72 6.34 15.43
CA ILE A 83 5.25 5.22 14.66
C ILE A 83 6.12 4.41 15.60
N ARG A 84 5.81 3.13 15.76
CA ARG A 84 6.57 2.19 16.60
C ARG A 84 7.59 1.48 15.75
N GLU A 85 8.83 1.43 16.25
CA GLU A 85 9.91 0.68 15.61
C GLU A 85 10.24 -0.56 16.44
N ARG A 86 10.57 -1.66 15.78
CA ARG A 86 11.00 -2.89 16.42
C ARG A 86 11.90 -3.71 15.51
N SER A 87 12.74 -4.53 16.10
CA SER A 87 13.49 -5.56 15.39
C SER A 87 12.71 -6.87 15.40
N ARG A 88 12.72 -7.59 14.27
CA ARG A 88 12.13 -8.91 14.13
C ARG A 88 13.17 -9.87 13.58
N THR A 89 13.36 -10.99 14.25
CA THR A 89 14.19 -12.08 13.72
C THR A 89 13.33 -12.91 12.74
N THR A 90 13.80 -13.03 11.51
CA THR A 90 13.14 -13.86 10.48
C THR A 90 13.37 -15.35 10.78
N VAL A 91 12.59 -16.23 10.13
CA VAL A 91 12.74 -17.70 10.25
C VAL A 91 14.18 -18.14 9.87
N THR A 92 14.84 -17.41 9.00
CA THR A 92 16.24 -17.65 8.58
C THR A 92 17.29 -17.07 9.53
N GLY A 93 16.87 -16.52 10.70
CA GLY A 93 17.79 -15.90 11.67
C GLY A 93 18.23 -14.47 11.32
N LYS A 94 17.81 -13.91 10.19
CA LYS A 94 18.17 -12.53 9.83
C LYS A 94 17.33 -11.53 10.63
N ILE A 95 17.99 -10.52 11.21
CA ILE A 95 17.31 -9.41 11.87
C ILE A 95 16.78 -8.44 10.79
N SER A 96 15.50 -8.12 10.90
CA SER A 96 14.80 -7.13 10.05
C SER A 96 14.23 -6.03 10.94
N GLU A 97 14.57 -4.80 10.65
CA GLU A 97 13.97 -3.64 11.30
C GLU A 97 12.67 -3.27 10.61
N ILE A 98 11.62 -3.13 11.39
CA ILE A 98 10.26 -2.80 10.92
C ILE A 98 9.73 -1.61 11.69
N CYS A 99 8.84 -0.87 11.05
CA CYS A 99 8.06 0.20 11.67
C CYS A 99 6.58 0.01 11.41
N SER A 100 5.76 0.49 12.32
CA SER A 100 4.31 0.34 12.24
C SER A 100 3.56 1.51 12.84
N ILE A 101 2.37 1.78 12.29
CA ILE A 101 1.37 2.66 12.87
C ILE A 101 0.09 1.86 13.11
N THR A 102 -0.54 2.06 14.26
CA THR A 102 -1.80 1.39 14.61
C THR A 102 -2.81 2.45 15.05
N ILE A 103 -3.99 2.41 14.46
CA ILE A 103 -5.10 3.32 14.77
C ILE A 103 -6.27 2.48 15.27
N SER A 104 -6.66 2.71 16.52
CA SER A 104 -7.85 2.10 17.13
C SER A 104 -9.06 2.99 16.85
N SER A 105 -9.86 2.59 15.88
CA SER A 105 -11.06 3.30 15.44
C SER A 105 -12.06 2.34 14.83
N GLN A 106 -13.19 2.16 15.48
CA GLN A 106 -14.26 1.32 14.96
C GLN A 106 -14.77 1.85 13.62
N HIS A 107 -15.03 3.17 13.53
CA HIS A 107 -15.53 3.81 12.31
C HIS A 107 -14.59 3.63 11.13
N LEU A 108 -13.32 4.06 11.27
CA LEU A 108 -12.32 3.98 10.21
C LEU A 108 -12.08 2.51 9.78
N THR A 109 -11.99 1.59 10.75
CA THR A 109 -11.79 0.16 10.46
C THR A 109 -12.99 -0.44 9.74
N SER A 110 -14.22 -0.06 10.12
CA SER A 110 -15.45 -0.49 9.45
C SER A 110 -15.47 -0.06 7.98
N LYS A 111 -15.08 1.19 7.68
CA LYS A 111 -14.97 1.69 6.30
C LYS A 111 -13.95 0.89 5.49
N LEU A 112 -12.77 0.66 6.02
CA LEU A 112 -11.74 -0.16 5.35
C LEU A 112 -12.24 -1.58 5.06
N ILE A 113 -12.95 -2.20 6.02
CA ILE A 113 -13.55 -3.52 5.84
C ILE A 113 -14.59 -3.51 4.72
N SER A 114 -15.45 -2.50 4.63
CA SER A 114 -16.45 -2.38 3.56
C SER A 114 -15.82 -2.20 2.17
N TYR A 115 -14.57 -1.73 2.11
CA TYR A 115 -13.79 -1.59 0.88
C TYR A 115 -12.96 -2.83 0.53
N GLY A 116 -13.03 -3.88 1.36
CA GLY A 116 -12.36 -5.16 1.11
C GLY A 116 -11.10 -5.41 1.93
N VAL A 117 -10.66 -4.46 2.77
CA VAL A 117 -9.53 -4.66 3.70
C VAL A 117 -10.01 -5.45 4.92
N ILE A 118 -10.46 -6.66 4.69
CA ILE A 118 -11.00 -7.56 5.73
C ILE A 118 -9.88 -8.31 6.47
N PRO A 119 -10.12 -8.85 7.66
CA PRO A 119 -9.18 -9.78 8.28
C PRO A 119 -8.83 -10.94 7.33
N ASN A 120 -7.56 -11.33 7.27
CA ASN A 120 -7.05 -12.32 6.32
C ASN A 120 -7.21 -11.96 4.83
N LYS A 121 -7.30 -10.66 4.50
CA LYS A 121 -7.46 -10.14 3.13
C LYS A 121 -6.51 -10.75 2.09
N THR A 122 -5.36 -11.21 2.53
CA THR A 122 -4.35 -11.84 1.67
C THR A 122 -4.96 -12.95 0.82
N TYR A 123 -5.91 -13.71 1.34
CA TYR A 123 -6.54 -14.85 0.65
C TYR A 123 -7.95 -14.53 0.14
N ILE A 124 -8.75 -13.81 0.93
CA ILE A 124 -10.17 -13.60 0.72
C ILE A 124 -10.55 -12.13 0.52
N GLY A 125 -9.57 -11.22 0.52
CA GLY A 125 -9.78 -9.79 0.26
C GLY A 125 -10.38 -9.56 -1.14
N PHE A 126 -11.08 -8.46 -1.27
CA PHE A 126 -11.68 -8.01 -2.54
C PHE A 126 -11.49 -6.51 -2.68
N ILE A 127 -11.74 -6.00 -3.87
CA ILE A 127 -11.78 -4.55 -4.13
C ILE A 127 -13.23 -4.20 -4.39
N ASN A 128 -13.78 -3.28 -3.60
CA ASN A 128 -15.09 -2.71 -3.87
C ASN A 128 -14.94 -1.65 -4.98
N GLU A 129 -15.22 -2.05 -6.24
CA GLU A 129 -15.00 -1.20 -7.41
C GLU A 129 -15.97 -0.01 -7.47
N GLU A 130 -17.15 -0.12 -6.85
CA GLU A 130 -18.19 0.91 -6.87
C GLU A 130 -17.73 2.24 -6.25
N ILE A 131 -16.82 2.16 -5.27
CA ILE A 131 -16.29 3.36 -4.57
C ILE A 131 -15.52 4.32 -5.49
N PHE A 132 -15.06 3.84 -6.63
CA PHE A 132 -14.32 4.66 -7.60
C PHE A 132 -15.24 5.31 -8.65
N ASN A 133 -16.52 4.99 -8.72
CA ASN A 133 -17.46 5.52 -9.68
C ASN A 133 -16.95 5.48 -11.14
N ASN A 134 -16.23 4.43 -11.52
CA ASN A 134 -15.52 4.28 -12.79
C ASN A 134 -14.50 5.41 -13.09
N ASN A 135 -14.07 6.16 -12.10
CA ASN A 135 -13.03 7.18 -12.27
C ASN A 135 -11.66 6.52 -12.43
N GLU A 136 -11.13 6.57 -13.67
CA GLU A 136 -9.85 5.97 -14.03
C GLU A 136 -8.70 6.52 -13.18
N GLU A 137 -8.67 7.82 -12.92
CA GLU A 137 -7.60 8.46 -12.16
C GLU A 137 -7.55 7.93 -10.72
N LEU A 138 -8.69 7.83 -10.04
CA LEU A 138 -8.77 7.26 -8.68
C LEU A 138 -8.36 5.78 -8.66
N ILE A 139 -8.74 5.01 -9.69
CA ILE A 139 -8.33 3.61 -9.84
C ILE A 139 -6.80 3.51 -9.95
N PHE A 140 -6.15 4.37 -10.74
CA PHE A 140 -4.69 4.33 -10.86
C PHE A 140 -3.97 4.86 -9.62
N HIS A 141 -4.53 5.80 -8.89
CA HIS A 141 -4.02 6.19 -7.58
C HIS A 141 -4.09 5.03 -6.58
N TYR A 142 -5.19 4.27 -6.56
CA TYR A 142 -5.31 3.05 -5.77
C TYR A 142 -4.28 1.99 -6.20
N LEU A 143 -4.17 1.72 -7.50
CA LEU A 143 -3.20 0.76 -8.04
C LEU A 143 -1.75 1.15 -7.71
N ARG A 144 -1.43 2.45 -7.71
CA ARG A 144 -0.11 2.94 -7.29
C ARG A 144 0.14 2.61 -5.82
N GLY A 145 -0.80 2.91 -4.93
CA GLY A 145 -0.68 2.57 -3.52
C GLY A 145 -0.49 1.07 -3.30
N TYR A 146 -1.31 0.24 -3.95
CA TYR A 146 -1.17 -1.22 -3.91
C TYR A 146 0.18 -1.69 -4.46
N SER A 147 0.63 -1.09 -5.57
CA SER A 147 1.93 -1.41 -6.18
C SER A 147 3.12 -0.96 -5.34
N ASP A 148 2.98 0.12 -4.58
CA ASP A 148 4.03 0.60 -3.68
C ASP A 148 4.23 -0.35 -2.50
N GLY A 149 3.19 -1.00 -2.00
CA GLY A 149 3.32 -2.10 -1.04
C GLY A 149 3.91 -3.35 -1.73
N ASP A 150 3.13 -4.05 -2.53
CA ASP A 150 3.42 -5.41 -3.02
C ASP A 150 4.07 -5.49 -4.41
N GLY A 151 4.16 -4.37 -5.14
CA GLY A 151 4.66 -4.36 -6.51
C GLY A 151 6.19 -4.33 -6.63
N THR A 152 6.68 -4.75 -7.77
CA THR A 152 8.10 -4.68 -8.12
C THR A 152 8.27 -4.08 -9.50
N ILE A 153 9.12 -3.07 -9.61
CA ILE A 153 9.53 -2.40 -10.84
C ILE A 153 10.99 -2.75 -11.09
N ASN A 154 11.27 -3.49 -12.16
CA ASN A 154 12.60 -3.97 -12.46
C ASN A 154 13.01 -3.69 -13.92
N LYS A 155 14.32 -3.42 -14.09
CA LYS A 155 15.00 -3.42 -15.39
C LYS A 155 16.20 -4.35 -15.29
N ASN A 156 16.30 -5.33 -16.17
CA ASN A 156 17.46 -6.22 -16.25
C ASN A 156 17.86 -6.44 -17.72
N LYS A 157 19.07 -6.07 -18.09
CA LYS A 157 19.62 -6.24 -19.45
C LYS A 157 18.65 -5.75 -20.55
N GLY A 158 18.03 -4.58 -20.37
CA GLY A 158 17.07 -4.01 -21.33
C GLY A 158 15.64 -4.58 -21.24
N ASN A 159 15.41 -5.60 -20.43
CA ASN A 159 14.07 -6.14 -20.18
C ASN A 159 13.42 -5.38 -19.04
N TYR A 160 12.28 -4.76 -19.32
CA TYR A 160 11.48 -4.04 -18.35
C TYR A 160 10.35 -4.95 -17.87
N VAL A 161 10.12 -4.98 -16.57
CA VAL A 161 9.04 -5.78 -16.01
C VAL A 161 8.45 -5.14 -14.76
N PHE A 162 7.13 -5.02 -14.75
CA PHE A 162 6.33 -4.79 -13.57
C PHE A 162 5.74 -6.11 -13.08
N LYS A 163 5.74 -6.34 -11.77
CA LYS A 163 5.17 -7.56 -11.16
C LYS A 163 4.37 -7.22 -9.91
N LEU A 164 3.26 -7.94 -9.74
CA LEU A 164 2.51 -8.06 -8.48
C LEU A 164 2.37 -9.52 -8.09
N VAL A 165 2.49 -9.82 -6.81
CA VAL A 165 2.19 -11.16 -6.26
C VAL A 165 0.93 -11.06 -5.42
N ILE A 166 -0.13 -11.76 -5.83
CA ILE A 166 -1.48 -11.65 -5.26
C ILE A 166 -1.97 -13.05 -4.92
N LYS A 167 -2.49 -13.27 -3.71
CA LYS A 167 -3.09 -14.56 -3.32
C LYS A 167 -4.61 -14.59 -3.50
N SER A 168 -5.28 -13.44 -3.30
CA SER A 168 -6.72 -13.35 -3.56
C SER A 168 -7.03 -13.33 -5.05
N LYS A 169 -7.79 -14.33 -5.52
CA LYS A 169 -8.25 -14.40 -6.90
C LYS A 169 -9.20 -13.24 -7.25
N SER A 170 -9.99 -12.78 -6.29
CA SER A 170 -10.89 -11.64 -6.49
C SER A 170 -10.10 -10.36 -6.79
N ILE A 171 -9.12 -10.01 -5.96
CA ILE A 171 -8.25 -8.85 -6.18
C ILE A 171 -7.51 -8.98 -7.53
N LEU A 172 -6.96 -10.16 -7.83
CA LEU A 172 -6.29 -10.40 -9.11
C LEU A 172 -7.20 -10.08 -10.30
N ASN A 173 -8.41 -10.63 -10.30
CA ASN A 173 -9.34 -10.45 -11.42
C ASN A 173 -9.71 -8.98 -11.62
N THR A 174 -9.99 -8.26 -10.55
CA THR A 174 -10.28 -6.82 -10.62
C THR A 174 -9.11 -6.03 -11.21
N ILE A 175 -7.88 -6.27 -10.72
CA ILE A 175 -6.69 -5.57 -11.24
C ILE A 175 -6.43 -5.91 -12.72
N VAL A 176 -6.58 -7.17 -13.11
CA VAL A 176 -6.45 -7.60 -14.51
C VAL A 176 -7.46 -6.90 -15.40
N ASN A 177 -8.73 -6.83 -14.97
CA ASN A 177 -9.79 -6.16 -15.71
C ASN A 177 -9.50 -4.66 -15.88
N TRP A 178 -8.99 -3.99 -14.86
CA TRP A 178 -8.62 -2.58 -14.95
C TRP A 178 -7.45 -2.36 -15.92
N ILE A 179 -6.40 -3.19 -15.86
CA ILE A 179 -5.26 -3.09 -16.78
C ILE A 179 -5.74 -3.32 -18.23
N LYS A 180 -6.58 -4.31 -18.46
CA LYS A 180 -7.18 -4.54 -19.80
C LYS A 180 -8.01 -3.38 -20.26
N LYS A 181 -8.95 -2.92 -19.42
CA LYS A 181 -9.90 -1.86 -19.76
C LYS A 181 -9.23 -0.52 -20.05
N TYR A 182 -8.30 -0.11 -19.18
CA TYR A 182 -7.77 1.25 -19.22
C TYR A 182 -6.41 1.37 -19.91
N CYS A 183 -5.63 0.29 -20.01
CA CYS A 183 -4.33 0.30 -20.70
C CYS A 183 -4.38 -0.43 -22.04
N ASN A 184 -5.40 -1.22 -22.32
CA ASN A 184 -5.44 -2.17 -23.46
C ASN A 184 -4.26 -3.15 -23.42
N ILE A 185 -3.91 -3.63 -22.23
CA ILE A 185 -2.81 -4.57 -21.98
C ILE A 185 -3.39 -5.87 -21.42
N ASP A 186 -2.93 -7.00 -21.93
CA ASP A 186 -3.22 -8.33 -21.35
C ASP A 186 -2.04 -8.79 -20.48
N PRO A 187 -2.07 -8.60 -19.15
CA PRO A 187 -0.97 -8.94 -18.28
C PRO A 187 -0.77 -10.45 -18.21
N LYS A 188 0.48 -10.89 -18.21
CA LYS A 188 0.81 -12.30 -18.04
C LYS A 188 0.58 -12.72 -16.58
N ILE A 189 -0.14 -13.83 -16.40
CA ILE A 189 -0.40 -14.43 -15.10
C ILE A 189 0.29 -15.79 -15.03
N THR A 190 1.04 -16.00 -13.94
CA THR A 190 1.65 -17.30 -13.62
C THR A 190 1.38 -17.66 -12.16
N ILE A 191 1.34 -18.93 -11.83
CA ILE A 191 1.24 -19.41 -10.45
C ILE A 191 2.66 -19.61 -9.91
N TRP A 192 2.92 -19.10 -8.70
CA TRP A 192 4.19 -19.21 -8.01
C TRP A 192 3.96 -19.34 -6.50
N GLU A 193 4.43 -20.43 -5.91
CA GLU A 193 4.32 -20.69 -4.46
C GLU A 193 2.90 -20.50 -3.90
N GLY A 194 1.88 -20.96 -4.61
CA GLY A 194 0.49 -20.84 -4.19
C GLY A 194 -0.11 -19.44 -4.30
N ALA A 195 0.58 -18.54 -4.99
CA ALA A 195 0.10 -17.19 -5.30
C ALA A 195 0.06 -16.96 -6.81
N TYR A 196 -0.70 -15.96 -7.25
CA TYR A 196 -0.70 -15.47 -8.63
C TYR A 196 0.35 -14.39 -8.78
N ARG A 197 1.17 -14.53 -9.81
CA ARG A 197 2.10 -13.49 -10.24
C ARG A 197 1.56 -12.85 -11.51
N LEU A 198 1.06 -11.62 -11.39
CA LEU A 198 0.73 -10.76 -12.51
C LEU A 198 1.98 -10.03 -12.97
N SER A 199 2.21 -9.97 -14.29
CA SER A 199 3.35 -9.21 -14.84
C SER A 199 3.03 -8.53 -16.16
N VAL A 200 3.57 -7.32 -16.33
CA VAL A 200 3.62 -6.55 -17.57
C VAL A 200 5.08 -6.53 -18.02
N GLN A 201 5.40 -7.20 -19.13
CA GLN A 201 6.78 -7.50 -19.52
C GLN A 201 7.20 -6.90 -20.89
N ASN A 202 6.25 -6.57 -21.75
CA ASN A 202 6.56 -5.89 -23.01
C ASN A 202 7.00 -4.46 -22.71
N LYS A 203 8.11 -3.99 -23.32
CA LYS A 203 8.64 -2.64 -23.06
C LYS A 203 7.59 -1.55 -23.28
N LYS A 204 6.83 -1.61 -24.39
CA LYS A 204 5.76 -0.64 -24.70
C LYS A 204 4.68 -0.67 -23.62
N ASP A 205 4.15 -1.85 -23.30
CA ASP A 205 3.09 -2.03 -22.33
C ASP A 205 3.53 -1.62 -20.92
N TYR A 206 4.77 -1.93 -20.56
CA TYR A 206 5.37 -1.52 -19.30
C TYR A 206 5.35 0.00 -19.13
N PHE A 207 5.77 0.77 -20.12
CA PHE A 207 5.78 2.23 -20.03
C PHE A 207 4.36 2.81 -20.06
N ILE A 208 3.45 2.28 -20.89
CA ILE A 208 2.03 2.69 -20.87
C ILE A 208 1.43 2.50 -19.47
N PHE A 209 1.67 1.34 -18.86
CA PHE A 209 1.14 1.05 -17.53
C PHE A 209 1.74 1.95 -16.44
N LEU A 210 3.07 2.12 -16.43
CA LEU A 210 3.72 2.95 -15.40
C LEU A 210 3.43 4.44 -15.58
N GLU A 211 3.31 4.92 -16.80
CA GLU A 211 2.88 6.30 -17.06
C GLU A 211 1.50 6.57 -16.43
N LYS A 212 0.53 5.67 -16.65
CA LYS A 212 -0.79 5.79 -15.99
C LYS A 212 -0.69 5.68 -14.47
N LEU A 213 0.16 4.79 -13.95
CA LEU A 213 0.35 4.59 -12.52
C LEU A 213 0.89 5.84 -11.82
N TYR A 214 1.79 6.59 -12.47
CA TYR A 214 2.45 7.76 -11.91
C TYR A 214 1.91 9.11 -12.45
N LYS A 215 0.93 9.09 -13.35
CA LYS A 215 0.28 10.30 -13.83
C LYS A 215 -0.33 11.08 -12.67
N ASN A 216 -0.05 12.37 -12.58
CA ASN A 216 -0.53 13.28 -11.54
C ASN A 216 -0.22 12.79 -10.09
N ALA A 217 0.86 12.01 -9.92
CA ALA A 217 1.22 11.44 -8.63
C ALA A 217 1.88 12.48 -7.72
N ASN A 218 1.27 12.76 -6.56
CA ASN A 218 1.84 13.56 -5.49
C ASN A 218 2.29 12.70 -4.29
N ILE A 219 1.77 11.46 -4.19
CA ILE A 219 2.10 10.49 -3.15
C ILE A 219 2.60 9.21 -3.79
N TYR A 220 3.78 8.76 -3.41
CA TYR A 220 4.42 7.53 -3.89
C TYR A 220 5.50 7.07 -2.92
N LEU A 221 5.91 5.81 -3.05
CA LEU A 221 7.10 5.29 -2.39
C LEU A 221 8.33 5.72 -3.18
N ASP A 222 9.12 6.64 -2.63
CA ASP A 222 10.21 7.33 -3.33
C ASP A 222 11.14 6.38 -4.11
N ARG A 223 11.65 5.31 -3.48
CA ARG A 223 12.55 4.35 -4.15
C ARG A 223 11.96 3.70 -5.41
N LYS A 224 10.62 3.53 -5.47
CA LYS A 224 9.95 2.97 -6.66
C LYS A 224 9.75 4.03 -7.73
N TYR A 225 9.42 5.24 -7.30
CA TYR A 225 9.30 6.38 -8.19
C TYR A 225 10.65 6.72 -8.86
N GLN A 226 11.75 6.73 -8.10
CA GLN A 226 13.09 6.93 -8.64
C GLN A 226 13.49 5.82 -9.65
N ASN A 227 13.11 4.56 -9.38
CA ASN A 227 13.29 3.48 -10.36
C ASN A 227 12.52 3.76 -11.65
N TYR A 228 11.27 4.20 -11.56
CA TYR A 228 10.47 4.58 -12.72
C TYR A 228 11.14 5.70 -13.52
N LEU A 229 11.57 6.78 -12.89
CA LEU A 229 12.26 7.89 -13.53
C LEU A 229 13.57 7.43 -14.22
N SER A 230 14.35 6.61 -13.56
CA SER A 230 15.58 6.05 -14.13
C SER A 230 15.32 5.20 -15.38
N HIS A 231 14.17 4.51 -15.42
CA HIS A 231 13.79 3.70 -16.57
C HIS A 231 13.35 4.56 -17.76
N ILE A 232 12.63 5.67 -17.51
CA ILE A 232 12.27 6.64 -18.56
C ILE A 232 13.51 7.25 -19.18
N ASN A 233 14.42 7.78 -18.35
CA ASN A 233 15.66 8.41 -18.81
C ASN A 233 16.54 7.47 -19.65
N CYS A 234 16.51 6.16 -19.36
CA CYS A 234 17.21 5.16 -20.15
C CYS A 234 16.47 4.74 -21.43
N ALA A 235 15.19 5.07 -21.57
CA ALA A 235 14.36 4.68 -22.72
C ALA A 235 14.35 5.74 -23.83
N VAL A 236 14.63 6.99 -23.48
CA VAL A 236 14.82 8.09 -24.42
C VAL A 236 16.27 7.99 -24.93
N PRO A 237 16.52 7.79 -26.23
CA PRO A 237 17.87 7.90 -26.78
C PRO A 237 18.38 9.32 -26.52
N GLU A 238 19.62 9.46 -26.03
CA GLU A 238 20.29 10.76 -26.10
C GLU A 238 20.30 11.18 -27.57
N GLU A 239 19.63 12.29 -27.89
CA GLU A 239 19.86 12.95 -29.16
C GLU A 239 21.35 13.29 -29.18
N LYS A 240 22.13 12.53 -29.97
CA LYS A 240 23.54 12.87 -30.20
C LYS A 240 23.56 14.21 -30.92
N PRO A 241 24.39 15.14 -30.44
CA PRO A 241 24.56 16.45 -31.05
C PRO A 241 25.14 16.33 -32.49
#